data_7e750d6b3233af9b2669ed25db0f98a5
#
_entry.id   7e750d6b3233af9b2669ed25db0f98a5
#
_cell.length_a   1.000
_cell.length_b   1.000
_cell.length_c   1.000
_cell.angle_alpha   90.00
_cell.angle_beta   90.00
_cell.angle_gamma   90.00
#
_symmetry.space_group_name_H-M   'P 1'
#
loop_
_entity.id
_entity.type
_entity.pdbx_description
1 polymer ?
#
loop_
_entity_poly.entity_id
_entity_poly.type
_entity_poly.pdbx_seq_one_letter_code
_entity_poly.pdbx_strand_id
1 'polypeptide(L)'
;MRFAALALSAVLLAACAPKSAAYISPTPTPIPTPAAQSQPSPSPQPSPTPDPTHVFVIVMENRSFAQVAGNSYIAHLATQYGVATNYHGVSHPSLPNYLALTSGSTWGIADDGFHALPAGGLGSELSAAGIDWRAYMEGMTRTCFNSPYPYALKHDPFAYYGASCPAQVVAFSRFASDMSGTVPRFVWITPDLCHDGHDCSNAVAESWLAQTVPLILATPAWQDNGLLLITWDEGEDSANSVLTLVIQPNPLLHQSSRPYNHYSLLATIEDELGVPRLGEAAQASPMSDLLATPPVPPLRHNQTG
;
A
#
# COMPACT_ATOMS: atom_id res chain seq x y z
N MET A 1 63.03 19.36 27.94
CA MET A 1 63.65 20.04 29.10
C MET A 1 62.69 20.09 30.26
N ARG A 2 63.19 19.57 31.36
CA ARG A 2 62.80 19.68 32.78
C ARG A 2 61.70 18.76 33.28
N PHE A 3 62.25 17.72 33.94
CA PHE A 3 61.69 16.86 34.97
C PHE A 3 61.32 17.65 36.25
N ALA A 4 60.29 17.20 36.96
CA ALA A 4 60.24 17.36 38.42
C ALA A 4 59.42 16.18 38.97
N ALA A 5 60.16 15.33 39.66
CA ALA A 5 59.66 14.33 40.65
C ALA A 5 59.65 14.95 42.03
N LEU A 6 58.73 14.53 42.88
CA LEU A 6 58.86 14.54 44.38
C LEU A 6 57.70 13.69 44.89
N ALA A 7 57.93 12.69 45.56
CA ALA A 7 58.56 12.30 46.83
C ALA A 7 57.51 11.86 47.83
N LEU A 8 57.67 10.65 48.23
CA LEU A 8 57.02 9.82 49.24
C LEU A 8 57.19 10.42 50.66
N SER A 9 56.13 10.32 51.46
CA SER A 9 56.27 10.39 52.92
C SER A 9 55.31 9.38 53.60
N ALA A 10 55.93 8.34 54.11
CA ALA A 10 55.30 7.37 55.02
C ALA A 10 55.30 7.91 56.47
N VAL A 11 54.17 7.78 57.09
CA VAL A 11 54.06 7.97 58.57
C VAL A 11 53.54 6.67 59.18
N LEU A 12 54.44 6.05 59.92
CA LEU A 12 54.14 4.94 60.88
C LEU A 12 53.52 5.52 62.10
N LEU A 13 52.41 4.99 62.60
CA LEU A 13 51.93 5.16 63.95
C LEU A 13 51.56 3.81 64.54
N ALA A 14 52.13 3.59 65.78
CA ALA A 14 52.16 2.33 66.42
C ALA A 14 50.83 1.99 67.14
N ALA A 15 50.67 0.69 67.32
CA ALA A 15 49.54 0.01 67.89
C ALA A 15 49.51 0.19 69.48
N CYS A 16 48.32 0.37 69.98
CA CYS A 16 47.96 0.00 71.37
C CYS A 16 46.71 -0.87 71.33
N ALA A 17 46.81 -2.11 71.70
CA ALA A 17 45.70 -3.05 71.83
C ALA A 17 45.09 -2.94 73.27
N PRO A 18 43.78 -2.90 73.40
CA PRO A 18 43.12 -3.24 74.66
C PRO A 18 42.55 -4.65 74.64
N LYS A 19 42.56 -5.29 75.79
CA LYS A 19 42.16 -6.64 76.13
C LYS A 19 40.69 -6.93 75.86
N SER A 20 40.45 -8.09 75.22
CA SER A 20 39.13 -8.64 74.93
C SER A 20 38.37 -9.02 76.19
N ALA A 21 37.17 -8.48 76.37
CA ALA A 21 36.15 -9.04 77.24
C ALA A 21 35.22 -9.92 76.39
N ALA A 22 35.03 -11.17 76.83
CA ALA A 22 34.14 -12.11 76.09
C ALA A 22 32.68 -11.68 76.32
N TYR A 23 32.03 -11.29 75.21
CA TYR A 23 30.61 -11.00 75.19
C TYR A 23 29.87 -12.24 74.75
N ILE A 24 28.98 -12.80 75.54
CA ILE A 24 28.12 -13.92 75.18
C ILE A 24 26.97 -13.34 74.41
N SER A 25 26.94 -13.59 73.09
CA SER A 25 25.83 -13.21 72.17
C SER A 25 24.59 -14.07 72.52
N PRO A 26 23.41 -13.47 72.63
CA PRO A 26 22.17 -14.24 72.65
C PRO A 26 21.88 -14.84 71.31
N THR A 27 21.42 -16.07 71.28
CA THR A 27 20.97 -16.81 70.10
C THR A 27 19.85 -16.05 69.38
N PRO A 28 19.95 -15.74 68.08
CA PRO A 28 18.88 -15.05 67.42
C PRO A 28 17.66 -15.97 67.26
N THR A 29 16.51 -15.47 67.69
CA THR A 29 15.19 -16.08 67.40
C THR A 29 14.93 -16.07 65.85
N PRO A 30 14.46 -17.16 65.25
CA PRO A 30 14.18 -17.16 63.84
C PRO A 30 13.05 -16.17 63.50
N ILE A 31 13.35 -15.22 62.61
CA ILE A 31 12.38 -14.31 62.02
C ILE A 31 11.51 -15.12 61.07
N PRO A 32 10.17 -15.06 61.15
CA PRO A 32 9.32 -15.74 60.15
C PRO A 32 9.56 -15.15 58.78
N THR A 33 9.89 -16.00 57.83
CA THR A 33 10.02 -15.65 56.40
C THR A 33 8.68 -15.12 55.91
N PRO A 34 8.62 -13.91 55.33
CA PRO A 34 7.38 -13.43 54.70
C PRO A 34 6.97 -14.40 53.61
N ALA A 35 5.70 -14.82 53.62
CA ALA A 35 5.11 -15.61 52.54
C ALA A 35 5.28 -14.84 51.23
N ALA A 36 5.84 -15.50 50.23
CA ALA A 36 5.97 -14.95 48.88
C ALA A 36 4.56 -14.53 48.36
N GLN A 37 4.35 -13.24 48.28
CA GLN A 37 3.18 -12.71 47.57
C GLN A 37 3.32 -13.09 46.10
N SER A 38 2.42 -13.95 45.63
CA SER A 38 2.30 -14.24 44.19
C SER A 38 1.98 -12.92 43.46
N GLN A 39 2.94 -12.42 42.67
CA GLN A 39 2.68 -11.30 41.78
C GLN A 39 1.55 -11.72 40.83
N PRO A 40 0.53 -10.88 40.62
CA PRO A 40 -0.45 -11.17 39.58
C PRO A 40 0.26 -11.29 38.23
N SER A 41 -0.04 -12.36 37.51
CA SER A 41 0.44 -12.57 36.14
C SER A 41 0.09 -11.31 35.32
N PRO A 42 1.01 -10.76 34.50
CA PRO A 42 0.68 -9.62 33.68
C PRO A 42 -0.51 -10.00 32.80
N SER A 43 -1.57 -9.19 32.83
CA SER A 43 -2.68 -9.32 31.87
C SER A 43 -2.12 -9.36 30.45
N PRO A 44 -2.61 -10.23 29.56
CA PRO A 44 -2.17 -10.25 28.18
C PRO A 44 -2.38 -8.85 27.58
N GLN A 45 -1.28 -8.23 27.17
CA GLN A 45 -1.32 -6.96 26.45
C GLN A 45 -2.10 -7.22 25.16
N PRO A 46 -3.10 -6.41 24.80
CA PRO A 46 -3.78 -6.57 23.54
C PRO A 46 -2.74 -6.58 22.42
N SER A 47 -2.80 -7.57 21.54
CA SER A 47 -1.96 -7.61 20.35
C SER A 47 -2.16 -6.30 19.59
N PRO A 48 -1.10 -5.66 19.09
CA PRO A 48 -1.25 -4.46 18.29
C PRO A 48 -2.23 -4.77 17.16
N THR A 49 -3.23 -3.91 16.98
CA THR A 49 -4.11 -3.96 15.81
C THR A 49 -3.20 -3.79 14.59
N PRO A 50 -3.27 -4.68 13.58
CA PRO A 50 -2.49 -4.47 12.36
C PRO A 50 -2.73 -3.06 11.82
N ASP A 51 -1.67 -2.41 11.37
CA ASP A 51 -1.82 -1.12 10.70
C ASP A 51 -2.75 -1.30 9.48
N PRO A 52 -3.59 -0.30 9.18
CA PRO A 52 -4.52 -0.40 8.07
C PRO A 52 -3.76 -0.57 6.75
N THR A 53 -4.22 -1.48 5.91
CA THR A 53 -3.64 -1.79 4.60
C THR A 53 -3.44 -0.52 3.77
N HIS A 54 -2.25 -0.34 3.20
CA HIS A 54 -2.00 0.65 2.15
C HIS A 54 -2.20 -0.01 0.79
N VAL A 55 -2.97 0.63 -0.07
CA VAL A 55 -3.28 0.10 -1.41
C VAL A 55 -2.66 1.00 -2.47
N PHE A 56 -1.87 0.41 -3.34
CA PHE A 56 -1.24 1.05 -4.50
C PHE A 56 -1.82 0.44 -5.77
N VAL A 57 -2.12 1.27 -6.75
CA VAL A 57 -2.62 0.83 -8.05
C VAL A 57 -1.79 1.48 -9.16
N ILE A 58 -1.33 0.68 -10.11
CA ILE A 58 -0.73 1.15 -11.36
C ILE A 58 -1.61 0.64 -12.50
N VAL A 59 -2.06 1.54 -13.38
CA VAL A 59 -2.82 1.17 -14.57
C VAL A 59 -1.98 1.47 -15.80
N MET A 60 -1.70 0.41 -16.54
CA MET A 60 -1.00 0.40 -17.82
C MET A 60 -2.00 0.35 -18.98
N GLU A 61 -1.53 0.46 -20.21
CA GLU A 61 -2.37 0.70 -21.39
C GLU A 61 -2.23 -0.35 -22.49
N ASN A 62 -3.40 -0.67 -23.08
CA ASN A 62 -3.53 -1.27 -24.42
C ASN A 62 -2.63 -2.49 -24.69
N ARG A 63 -2.51 -3.44 -23.74
CA ARG A 63 -1.78 -4.68 -24.00
C ARG A 63 -2.52 -5.88 -23.43
N SER A 64 -2.76 -6.84 -24.33
CA SER A 64 -3.29 -8.14 -23.94
C SER A 64 -2.32 -8.91 -23.04
N PHE A 65 -2.85 -9.80 -22.24
CA PHE A 65 -2.07 -10.70 -21.36
C PHE A 65 -0.88 -11.33 -22.07
N ALA A 66 -1.10 -11.90 -23.26
CA ALA A 66 -0.06 -12.60 -24.02
C ALA A 66 1.08 -11.68 -24.52
N GLN A 67 0.81 -10.37 -24.67
CA GLN A 67 1.81 -9.40 -25.14
C GLN A 67 2.80 -8.99 -24.05
N VAL A 68 2.43 -9.10 -22.78
CA VAL A 68 3.23 -8.61 -21.66
C VAL A 68 3.68 -9.68 -20.69
N ALA A 69 2.98 -10.81 -20.58
CA ALA A 69 3.29 -11.86 -19.61
C ALA A 69 4.70 -12.48 -19.77
N GLY A 70 5.28 -12.39 -20.98
CA GLY A 70 6.64 -12.87 -21.28
C GLY A 70 7.75 -11.82 -21.08
N ASN A 71 7.41 -10.57 -20.78
CA ASN A 71 8.41 -9.53 -20.51
C ASN A 71 9.18 -9.86 -19.23
N SER A 72 10.50 -9.63 -19.24
CA SER A 72 11.41 -10.19 -18.23
C SER A 72 11.10 -9.73 -16.80
N TYR A 73 10.83 -8.44 -16.61
CA TYR A 73 10.53 -7.89 -15.29
C TYR A 73 9.12 -8.28 -14.83
N ILE A 74 8.14 -8.20 -15.72
CA ILE A 74 6.75 -8.61 -15.43
C ILE A 74 6.68 -10.11 -15.11
N ALA A 75 7.36 -10.95 -15.91
CA ALA A 75 7.46 -12.38 -15.65
C ALA A 75 8.15 -12.67 -14.31
N HIS A 76 9.20 -11.90 -13.95
CA HIS A 76 9.85 -12.00 -12.65
C HIS A 76 8.87 -11.70 -11.52
N LEU A 77 8.11 -10.60 -11.58
CA LEU A 77 7.06 -10.31 -10.60
C LEU A 77 6.02 -11.42 -10.52
N ALA A 78 5.57 -11.95 -11.68
CA ALA A 78 4.61 -13.03 -11.76
C ALA A 78 5.09 -14.37 -11.15
N THR A 79 6.41 -14.58 -11.06
CA THR A 79 6.97 -15.75 -10.36
C THR A 79 7.05 -15.56 -8.84
N GLN A 80 6.96 -14.33 -8.36
CA GLN A 80 7.10 -14.00 -6.93
C GLN A 80 5.76 -13.68 -6.26
N TYR A 81 4.77 -13.24 -7.03
CA TYR A 81 3.52 -12.68 -6.52
C TYR A 81 2.28 -13.29 -7.19
N GLY A 82 1.12 -12.88 -6.75
CA GLY A 82 -0.16 -13.33 -7.30
C GLY A 82 -0.40 -12.84 -8.73
N VAL A 83 -1.02 -13.69 -9.55
CA VAL A 83 -1.40 -13.39 -10.94
C VAL A 83 -2.84 -13.81 -11.20
N ALA A 84 -3.67 -12.90 -11.67
CA ALA A 84 -4.96 -13.24 -12.26
C ALA A 84 -4.77 -13.59 -13.73
N THR A 85 -4.91 -14.87 -14.08
CA THR A 85 -4.70 -15.38 -15.44
C THR A 85 -5.95 -15.34 -16.31
N ASN A 86 -7.09 -14.95 -15.74
CA ASN A 86 -8.38 -14.83 -16.41
C ASN A 86 -9.03 -13.50 -16.03
N TYR A 87 -8.34 -12.41 -16.37
CA TYR A 87 -8.78 -11.05 -16.09
C TYR A 87 -9.03 -10.31 -17.41
N HIS A 88 -10.11 -9.52 -17.46
CA HIS A 88 -10.56 -8.85 -18.67
C HIS A 88 -10.85 -7.37 -18.41
N GLY A 89 -10.53 -6.52 -19.38
CA GLY A 89 -11.12 -5.20 -19.48
C GLY A 89 -12.63 -5.30 -19.65
N VAL A 90 -13.35 -4.22 -19.36
CA VAL A 90 -14.82 -4.22 -19.41
C VAL A 90 -15.38 -3.56 -20.67
N SER A 91 -14.56 -2.78 -21.36
CA SER A 91 -14.96 -2.02 -22.55
C SER A 91 -13.78 -1.73 -23.49
N HIS A 92 -14.08 -1.05 -24.56
CA HIS A 92 -13.21 -0.28 -25.44
C HIS A 92 -13.90 1.06 -25.75
N PRO A 93 -13.13 2.17 -25.92
CA PRO A 93 -11.71 2.34 -25.68
C PRO A 93 -11.35 2.53 -24.20
N SER A 94 -10.21 3.17 -23.89
CA SER A 94 -9.61 3.26 -22.55
C SER A 94 -10.52 3.91 -21.49
N LEU A 95 -11.08 5.09 -21.75
CA LEU A 95 -11.81 5.89 -20.73
C LEU A 95 -12.87 5.10 -19.95
N PRO A 96 -13.80 4.34 -20.55
CA PRO A 96 -14.78 3.58 -19.78
C PRO A 96 -14.17 2.53 -18.85
N ASN A 97 -12.97 2.00 -19.13
CA ASN A 97 -12.26 1.10 -18.23
C ASN A 97 -11.72 1.82 -16.99
N TYR A 98 -11.15 3.02 -17.17
CA TYR A 98 -10.73 3.86 -16.03
C TYR A 98 -11.90 4.25 -15.14
N LEU A 99 -13.06 4.57 -15.72
CA LEU A 99 -14.27 4.88 -14.98
C LEU A 99 -14.79 3.64 -14.23
N ALA A 100 -14.75 2.47 -14.86
CA ALA A 100 -15.12 1.20 -14.22
C ALA A 100 -14.22 0.90 -13.01
N LEU A 101 -12.90 1.12 -13.12
CA LEU A 101 -11.91 0.96 -12.05
C LEU A 101 -12.10 1.91 -10.87
N THR A 102 -12.80 3.03 -11.06
CA THR A 102 -12.89 4.09 -10.05
C THR A 102 -14.32 4.47 -9.64
N SER A 103 -15.35 3.89 -10.27
CA SER A 103 -16.76 4.13 -9.90
C SER A 103 -17.65 2.89 -10.01
N GLY A 104 -17.11 1.77 -10.50
CA GLY A 104 -17.92 0.58 -10.75
C GLY A 104 -18.90 0.76 -11.92
N SER A 105 -18.68 1.72 -12.82
CA SER A 105 -19.55 1.98 -13.95
C SER A 105 -18.78 2.54 -15.12
N THR A 106 -19.10 2.11 -16.35
CA THR A 106 -18.64 2.75 -17.59
C THR A 106 -19.45 4.01 -17.93
N TRP A 107 -20.51 4.30 -17.18
CA TRP A 107 -21.45 5.39 -17.44
C TRP A 107 -22.11 5.39 -18.82
N GLY A 108 -22.05 4.25 -19.52
CA GLY A 108 -22.51 4.11 -20.92
C GLY A 108 -21.63 4.85 -21.93
N ILE A 109 -20.44 5.27 -21.53
CA ILE A 109 -19.44 5.94 -22.37
C ILE A 109 -18.76 4.87 -23.23
N ALA A 110 -18.56 5.20 -24.51
CA ALA A 110 -17.94 4.33 -25.51
C ALA A 110 -16.94 5.10 -26.41
N ASP A 111 -16.32 6.14 -25.84
CA ASP A 111 -15.29 6.95 -26.51
C ASP A 111 -14.31 7.51 -25.46
N ASP A 112 -13.23 8.15 -25.93
CA ASP A 112 -12.19 8.77 -25.09
C ASP A 112 -12.39 10.28 -24.92
N GLY A 113 -13.57 10.80 -25.25
CA GLY A 113 -13.92 12.20 -25.09
C GLY A 113 -14.07 12.62 -23.62
N PHE A 114 -14.11 13.92 -23.39
CA PHE A 114 -14.42 14.41 -22.05
C PHE A 114 -15.94 14.40 -21.80
N HIS A 115 -16.32 13.71 -20.74
CA HIS A 115 -17.70 13.61 -20.24
C HIS A 115 -17.76 14.08 -18.79
N ALA A 116 -18.46 15.18 -18.54
CA ALA A 116 -18.71 15.65 -17.18
C ALA A 116 -19.65 14.68 -16.46
N LEU A 117 -19.16 14.00 -15.43
CA LEU A 117 -19.94 13.07 -14.62
C LEU A 117 -20.41 13.75 -13.32
N PRO A 118 -21.46 13.23 -12.67
CA PRO A 118 -21.82 13.64 -11.31
C PRO A 118 -20.63 13.51 -10.36
N ALA A 119 -20.58 14.31 -9.31
CA ALA A 119 -19.60 14.15 -8.23
C ALA A 119 -19.75 12.76 -7.58
N GLY A 120 -18.63 12.10 -7.29
CA GLY A 120 -18.64 10.73 -6.77
C GLY A 120 -17.33 9.99 -7.06
N GLY A 121 -17.43 8.67 -7.24
CA GLY A 121 -16.32 7.78 -7.50
C GLY A 121 -15.46 7.53 -6.26
N LEU A 122 -14.46 6.65 -6.43
CA LEU A 122 -13.60 6.16 -5.34
C LEU A 122 -12.95 7.29 -4.53
N GLY A 123 -12.42 8.34 -5.20
CA GLY A 123 -11.79 9.46 -4.50
C GLY A 123 -12.74 10.20 -3.57
N SER A 124 -14.04 10.29 -3.92
CA SER A 124 -15.07 10.88 -3.06
C SER A 124 -15.37 9.99 -1.86
N GLU A 125 -15.52 8.68 -2.07
CA GLU A 125 -15.74 7.71 -0.98
C GLU A 125 -14.59 7.70 0.01
N LEU A 126 -13.35 7.69 -0.48
CA LEU A 126 -12.16 7.75 0.36
C LEU A 126 -12.11 9.03 1.19
N SER A 127 -12.39 10.18 0.56
CA SER A 127 -12.45 11.48 1.25
C SER A 127 -13.54 11.51 2.31
N ALA A 128 -14.72 10.96 2.01
CA ALA A 128 -15.84 10.88 2.96
C ALA A 128 -15.52 9.95 4.15
N ALA A 129 -14.74 8.90 3.92
CA ALA A 129 -14.24 7.98 4.96
C ALA A 129 -13.06 8.53 5.76
N GLY A 130 -12.52 9.71 5.42
CA GLY A 130 -11.33 10.29 6.04
C GLY A 130 -10.04 9.54 5.70
N ILE A 131 -10.03 8.79 4.59
CA ILE A 131 -8.86 8.06 4.10
C ILE A 131 -8.03 9.02 3.25
N ASP A 132 -6.76 9.19 3.62
CA ASP A 132 -5.81 9.96 2.79
C ASP A 132 -5.51 9.19 1.50
N TRP A 133 -5.62 9.89 0.37
CA TRP A 133 -5.40 9.31 -0.93
C TRP A 133 -4.72 10.29 -1.88
N ARG A 134 -4.03 9.74 -2.87
CA ARG A 134 -3.38 10.52 -3.91
C ARG A 134 -3.33 9.78 -5.23
N ALA A 135 -3.62 10.51 -6.32
CA ALA A 135 -3.45 10.05 -7.67
C ALA A 135 -2.29 10.80 -8.34
N TYR A 136 -1.30 10.05 -8.76
CA TYR A 136 -0.10 10.55 -9.42
C TYR A 136 -0.22 10.36 -10.92
N MET A 137 -0.27 11.47 -11.65
CA MET A 137 -0.39 11.49 -13.10
C MET A 137 0.95 11.88 -13.74
N GLU A 138 1.57 10.95 -14.46
CA GLU A 138 2.81 11.27 -15.16
C GLU A 138 2.53 12.16 -16.37
N GLY A 139 3.50 13.00 -16.74
CA GLY A 139 3.31 14.01 -17.79
C GLY A 139 2.45 15.20 -17.37
N MET A 140 1.73 15.15 -16.24
CA MET A 140 0.93 16.27 -15.77
C MET A 140 1.84 17.41 -15.30
N THR A 141 1.77 18.55 -15.99
CA THR A 141 2.61 19.73 -15.69
C THR A 141 1.81 20.93 -15.22
N ARG A 142 0.50 20.85 -15.30
CA ARG A 142 -0.45 21.90 -14.93
C ARG A 142 -1.64 21.29 -14.17
N THR A 143 -2.87 21.64 -14.53
CA THR A 143 -4.07 20.98 -14.00
C THR A 143 -4.46 19.79 -14.86
N CYS A 144 -5.38 18.95 -14.39
CA CYS A 144 -5.93 17.82 -15.12
C CYS A 144 -6.38 18.19 -16.55
N PHE A 145 -7.01 19.37 -16.72
CA PHE A 145 -7.59 19.77 -18.01
C PHE A 145 -6.64 20.52 -18.95
N ASN A 146 -5.48 20.96 -18.47
CA ASN A 146 -4.60 21.86 -19.20
C ASN A 146 -3.18 21.33 -19.34
N SER A 147 -2.92 20.11 -18.93
CA SER A 147 -1.61 19.47 -19.13
C SER A 147 -1.49 18.94 -20.55
N PRO A 148 -0.35 19.22 -21.23
CA PRO A 148 -0.16 18.76 -22.60
C PRO A 148 0.30 17.30 -22.63
N TYR A 149 0.38 16.74 -23.84
CA TYR A 149 1.11 15.50 -24.11
C TYR A 149 2.50 15.53 -23.43
N PRO A 150 2.96 14.41 -22.81
CA PRO A 150 2.42 13.06 -22.89
C PRO A 150 1.36 12.69 -21.82
N TYR A 151 0.89 13.62 -21.00
CA TYR A 151 -0.27 13.39 -20.14
C TYR A 151 -1.54 13.17 -21.00
N ALA A 152 -2.38 12.22 -20.55
CA ALA A 152 -3.68 11.97 -21.18
C ALA A 152 -4.82 12.14 -20.17
N LEU A 153 -5.72 13.09 -20.42
CA LEU A 153 -6.89 13.32 -19.56
C LEU A 153 -7.77 12.07 -19.46
N LYS A 154 -7.93 11.32 -20.55
CA LYS A 154 -8.72 10.07 -20.58
C LYS A 154 -8.20 8.99 -19.62
N HIS A 155 -6.95 9.09 -19.17
CA HIS A 155 -6.33 8.21 -18.17
C HIS A 155 -6.34 8.79 -16.74
N ASP A 156 -6.99 9.94 -16.54
CA ASP A 156 -7.20 10.57 -15.23
C ASP A 156 -8.70 10.54 -14.84
N PRO A 157 -9.21 9.39 -14.37
CA PRO A 157 -10.65 9.24 -14.10
C PRO A 157 -11.17 10.19 -13.05
N PHE A 158 -10.32 10.62 -12.11
CA PHE A 158 -10.72 11.50 -11.01
C PHE A 158 -11.15 12.89 -11.49
N ALA A 159 -10.69 13.34 -12.66
CA ALA A 159 -11.05 14.62 -13.24
C ALA A 159 -12.48 14.64 -13.80
N TYR A 160 -13.08 13.50 -14.06
CA TYR A 160 -14.41 13.39 -14.66
C TYR A 160 -15.54 13.61 -13.63
N TYR A 161 -15.34 13.17 -12.38
CA TYR A 161 -16.34 13.28 -11.32
C TYR A 161 -16.49 14.73 -10.84
N GLY A 162 -17.67 15.31 -11.08
CA GLY A 162 -17.94 16.72 -10.84
C GLY A 162 -17.21 17.65 -11.81
N ALA A 163 -16.61 17.14 -12.90
CA ALA A 163 -15.81 17.91 -13.87
C ALA A 163 -14.79 18.84 -13.18
N SER A 164 -14.07 18.30 -12.21
CA SER A 164 -13.13 19.05 -11.37
C SER A 164 -11.78 18.33 -11.29
N CYS A 165 -10.69 19.08 -11.01
CA CYS A 165 -9.39 18.51 -10.73
C CYS A 165 -9.18 18.49 -9.20
N PRO A 166 -9.37 17.34 -8.52
CA PRO A 166 -9.20 17.28 -7.07
C PRO A 166 -7.77 17.62 -6.65
N ALA A 167 -7.60 18.21 -5.47
CA ALA A 167 -6.28 18.54 -4.94
C ALA A 167 -5.39 17.30 -4.69
N GLN A 168 -5.99 16.14 -4.60
CA GLN A 168 -5.32 14.84 -4.46
C GLN A 168 -4.72 14.34 -5.79
N VAL A 169 -5.18 14.84 -6.92
CA VAL A 169 -4.59 14.54 -8.24
C VAL A 169 -3.38 15.46 -8.44
N VAL A 170 -2.22 14.85 -8.54
CA VAL A 170 -0.94 15.58 -8.55
C VAL A 170 0.00 15.05 -9.64
N ALA A 171 0.97 15.87 -10.02
CA ALA A 171 2.01 15.43 -10.94
C ALA A 171 2.87 14.31 -10.33
N PHE A 172 3.20 13.29 -11.14
CA PHE A 172 4.05 12.16 -10.73
C PHE A 172 5.44 12.58 -10.24
N SER A 173 5.91 13.77 -10.61
CA SER A 173 7.18 14.32 -10.09
C SER A 173 7.23 14.44 -8.57
N ARG A 174 6.09 14.43 -7.89
CA ARG A 174 6.00 14.39 -6.42
C ARG A 174 6.16 12.99 -5.82
N PHE A 175 5.98 11.94 -6.63
CA PHE A 175 5.86 10.56 -6.16
C PHE A 175 7.06 10.13 -5.29
N ALA A 176 8.29 10.28 -5.77
CA ALA A 176 9.48 9.84 -5.03
C ALA A 176 9.64 10.55 -3.68
N SER A 177 9.30 11.85 -3.62
CA SER A 177 9.32 12.62 -2.37
C SER A 177 8.25 12.13 -1.39
N ASP A 178 7.03 11.90 -1.88
CA ASP A 178 5.91 11.46 -1.05
C ASP A 178 6.15 10.03 -0.54
N MET A 179 6.73 9.14 -1.36
CA MET A 179 7.12 7.77 -0.93
C MET A 179 8.23 7.76 0.13
N SER A 180 9.04 8.80 0.21
CA SER A 180 10.07 8.95 1.25
C SER A 180 9.53 9.59 2.54
N GLY A 181 8.30 10.08 2.52
CA GLY A 181 7.64 10.76 3.63
C GLY A 181 6.44 9.96 4.19
N THR A 182 5.33 10.67 4.42
CA THR A 182 4.06 10.04 4.79
C THR A 182 3.36 9.56 3.53
N VAL A 183 3.28 8.24 3.36
CA VAL A 183 2.62 7.62 2.22
C VAL A 183 1.11 7.65 2.42
N PRO A 184 0.32 8.15 1.44
CA PRO A 184 -1.14 8.07 1.51
C PRO A 184 -1.62 6.62 1.60
N ARG A 185 -2.73 6.40 2.29
CA ARG A 185 -3.30 5.05 2.45
C ARG A 185 -3.79 4.45 1.12
N PHE A 186 -4.23 5.29 0.19
CA PHE A 186 -4.51 4.88 -1.18
C PHE A 186 -3.67 5.70 -2.17
N VAL A 187 -2.98 5.00 -3.05
CA VAL A 187 -2.11 5.55 -4.09
C VAL A 187 -2.53 5.01 -5.44
N TRP A 188 -2.91 5.90 -6.32
CA TRP A 188 -3.17 5.61 -7.74
C TRP A 188 -2.05 6.19 -8.59
N ILE A 189 -1.61 5.46 -9.60
CA ILE A 189 -0.55 5.89 -10.52
C ILE A 189 -0.98 5.61 -11.94
N THR A 190 -0.97 6.64 -12.76
CA THR A 190 -1.12 6.55 -14.20
C THR A 190 0.16 7.05 -14.86
N PRO A 191 0.92 6.19 -15.54
CA PRO A 191 2.07 6.60 -16.33
C PRO A 191 1.64 7.50 -17.50
N ASP A 192 2.58 8.18 -18.14
CA ASP A 192 2.28 8.93 -19.36
C ASP A 192 2.12 8.00 -20.58
N LEU A 193 1.62 8.54 -21.69
CA LEU A 193 1.30 7.79 -22.91
C LEU A 193 2.48 6.97 -23.49
N CYS A 194 3.71 7.27 -23.10
CA CYS A 194 4.85 6.45 -23.52
C CYS A 194 5.15 5.36 -22.48
N HIS A 195 5.10 5.68 -21.21
CA HIS A 195 5.45 4.78 -20.13
C HIS A 195 4.33 3.80 -19.79
N ASP A 196 3.08 4.13 -20.08
CA ASP A 196 1.94 3.22 -19.90
C ASP A 196 1.89 2.10 -20.98
N GLY A 197 2.58 2.29 -22.11
CA GLY A 197 2.61 1.37 -23.24
C GLY A 197 1.69 1.75 -24.40
N HIS A 198 0.90 2.83 -24.29
CA HIS A 198 -0.01 3.29 -25.34
C HIS A 198 0.75 3.67 -26.62
N ASP A 199 1.65 4.66 -26.52
CA ASP A 199 2.38 5.20 -27.68
C ASP A 199 3.77 4.59 -27.89
N CYS A 200 4.31 3.90 -26.87
CA CYS A 200 5.66 3.32 -26.90
C CYS A 200 5.64 1.79 -26.78
N SER A 201 6.82 1.18 -26.91
CA SER A 201 6.95 -0.28 -26.86
C SER A 201 6.78 -0.84 -25.45
N ASN A 202 6.41 -2.13 -25.35
CA ASN A 202 6.37 -2.87 -24.09
C ASN A 202 7.70 -2.77 -23.30
N ALA A 203 8.84 -2.71 -23.99
CA ALA A 203 10.16 -2.58 -23.33
C ALA A 203 10.31 -1.24 -22.60
N VAL A 204 9.73 -0.16 -23.11
CA VAL A 204 9.73 1.15 -22.44
C VAL A 204 8.83 1.11 -21.22
N ALA A 205 7.62 0.60 -21.35
CA ALA A 205 6.67 0.44 -20.25
C ALA A 205 7.23 -0.47 -19.14
N GLU A 206 7.84 -1.60 -19.51
CA GLU A 206 8.50 -2.51 -18.56
C GLU A 206 9.68 -1.85 -17.83
N SER A 207 10.50 -1.07 -18.55
CA SER A 207 11.61 -0.34 -17.95
C SER A 207 11.12 0.68 -16.93
N TRP A 208 10.01 1.34 -17.21
CA TRP A 208 9.38 2.27 -16.26
C TRP A 208 8.86 1.53 -15.01
N LEU A 209 8.17 0.40 -15.18
CA LEU A 209 7.75 -0.45 -14.07
C LEU A 209 8.94 -0.90 -13.22
N ALA A 210 10.04 -1.32 -13.85
CA ALA A 210 11.25 -1.77 -13.16
C ALA A 210 11.94 -0.66 -12.35
N GLN A 211 11.68 0.61 -12.66
CA GLN A 211 12.17 1.76 -11.90
C GLN A 211 11.19 2.19 -10.81
N THR A 212 9.89 2.10 -11.06
CA THR A 212 8.84 2.65 -10.18
C THR A 212 8.41 1.66 -9.09
N VAL A 213 8.19 0.40 -9.43
CA VAL A 213 7.75 -0.63 -8.47
C VAL A 213 8.67 -0.76 -7.27
N PRO A 214 10.02 -0.80 -7.42
CA PRO A 214 10.91 -0.88 -6.27
C PRO A 214 10.78 0.30 -5.28
N LEU A 215 10.39 1.48 -5.75
CA LEU A 215 10.18 2.64 -4.87
C LEU A 215 8.98 2.41 -3.94
N ILE A 216 7.93 1.74 -4.42
CA ILE A 216 6.77 1.36 -3.61
C ILE A 216 7.16 0.27 -2.62
N LEU A 217 7.80 -0.81 -3.11
CA LEU A 217 8.17 -1.97 -2.29
C LEU A 217 9.18 -1.65 -1.19
N ALA A 218 9.92 -0.56 -1.33
CA ALA A 218 10.86 -0.07 -0.32
C ALA A 218 10.19 0.73 0.81
N THR A 219 8.91 1.13 0.66
CA THR A 219 8.22 1.92 1.68
C THR A 219 7.81 1.08 2.88
N PRO A 220 7.89 1.59 4.13
CA PRO A 220 7.29 0.93 5.28
C PRO A 220 5.80 0.65 5.07
N ALA A 221 5.08 1.57 4.43
CA ALA A 221 3.66 1.45 4.10
C ALA A 221 3.33 0.20 3.28
N TRP A 222 4.22 -0.23 2.37
CA TRP A 222 4.05 -1.49 1.67
C TRP A 222 4.53 -2.68 2.51
N GLN A 223 5.68 -2.55 3.20
CA GLN A 223 6.29 -3.65 3.97
C GLN A 223 5.43 -4.10 5.15
N ASP A 224 4.66 -3.20 5.76
CA ASP A 224 3.85 -3.45 6.95
C ASP A 224 2.45 -4.04 6.66
N ASN A 225 2.08 -4.33 5.47
CA ASN A 225 0.85 -4.96 4.97
C ASN A 225 0.30 -4.25 3.75
N GLY A 226 1.16 -3.72 2.88
CA GLY A 226 0.73 -3.04 1.66
C GLY A 226 0.28 -4.02 0.57
N LEU A 227 -0.60 -3.54 -0.28
CA LEU A 227 -1.08 -4.21 -1.47
C LEU A 227 -0.76 -3.34 -2.68
N LEU A 228 0.03 -3.84 -3.63
CA LEU A 228 0.22 -3.22 -4.94
C LEU A 228 -0.50 -4.04 -6.01
N LEU A 229 -1.38 -3.39 -6.75
CA LEU A 229 -2.10 -3.92 -7.89
C LEU A 229 -1.55 -3.28 -9.16
N ILE A 230 -1.14 -4.10 -10.14
CA ILE A 230 -0.72 -3.64 -11.46
C ILE A 230 -1.64 -4.29 -12.47
N THR A 231 -2.33 -3.49 -13.28
CA THR A 231 -3.25 -3.97 -14.31
C THR A 231 -3.11 -3.15 -15.59
N TRP A 232 -3.66 -3.64 -16.67
CA TRP A 232 -3.86 -2.90 -17.91
C TRP A 232 -5.34 -2.55 -18.04
N ASP A 233 -5.65 -1.41 -18.64
CA ASP A 233 -7.03 -0.94 -18.84
C ASP A 233 -7.81 -1.81 -19.81
N GLU A 234 -7.19 -2.15 -20.93
CA GLU A 234 -7.77 -3.00 -21.96
C GLU A 234 -6.71 -3.81 -22.72
N GLY A 235 -7.14 -4.93 -23.29
CA GLY A 235 -6.32 -5.77 -24.16
C GLY A 235 -6.65 -5.55 -25.63
N GLU A 236 -5.68 -5.80 -26.51
CA GLU A 236 -5.86 -5.70 -27.96
C GLU A 236 -6.43 -6.99 -28.58
N ASP A 237 -6.63 -8.05 -27.79
CA ASP A 237 -7.23 -9.29 -28.30
C ASP A 237 -8.77 -9.25 -28.22
N SER A 238 -9.42 -10.16 -28.95
CA SER A 238 -10.89 -10.23 -29.00
C SER A 238 -11.56 -10.58 -27.68
N ALA A 239 -10.79 -11.08 -26.72
CA ALA A 239 -11.28 -11.42 -25.37
C ALA A 239 -11.10 -10.25 -24.39
N ASN A 240 -10.44 -9.18 -24.81
CA ASN A 240 -10.05 -8.07 -23.94
C ASN A 240 -9.29 -8.55 -22.69
N SER A 241 -8.39 -9.56 -22.88
CA SER A 241 -7.68 -10.19 -21.79
C SER A 241 -6.47 -9.36 -21.38
N VAL A 242 -6.34 -9.04 -20.09
CA VAL A 242 -5.24 -8.25 -19.55
C VAL A 242 -4.54 -8.98 -18.41
N LEU A 243 -3.26 -8.66 -18.19
CA LEU A 243 -2.51 -9.14 -17.06
C LEU A 243 -2.88 -8.32 -15.82
N THR A 244 -3.07 -9.00 -14.67
CA THR A 244 -3.20 -8.31 -13.39
C THR A 244 -2.35 -9.01 -12.35
N LEU A 245 -1.45 -8.24 -11.71
CA LEU A 245 -0.56 -8.69 -10.64
C LEU A 245 -1.08 -8.21 -9.30
N VAL A 246 -1.00 -9.08 -8.30
CA VAL A 246 -1.34 -8.82 -6.89
C VAL A 246 -0.08 -9.00 -6.06
N ILE A 247 0.51 -7.90 -5.60
CA ILE A 247 1.85 -7.85 -5.02
C ILE A 247 1.75 -7.47 -3.55
N GLN A 248 2.09 -8.41 -2.66
CA GLN A 248 2.06 -8.23 -1.21
C GLN A 248 3.37 -8.70 -0.55
N PRO A 249 3.73 -8.19 0.66
CA PRO A 249 4.97 -8.58 1.35
C PRO A 249 5.09 -10.07 1.66
N ASN A 250 3.96 -10.74 1.92
CA ASN A 250 3.88 -12.16 2.20
C ASN A 250 3.00 -12.83 1.13
N PRO A 251 3.47 -12.95 -0.11
CA PRO A 251 2.64 -13.36 -1.21
C PRO A 251 2.18 -14.82 -1.06
N LEU A 252 0.93 -15.05 -1.37
CA LEU A 252 0.53 -16.36 -1.83
C LEU A 252 1.08 -16.49 -3.26
N LEU A 253 2.11 -17.33 -3.46
CA LEU A 253 2.58 -17.70 -4.79
C LEU A 253 1.45 -18.47 -5.48
N HIS A 254 0.56 -17.74 -6.12
CA HIS A 254 -0.71 -18.25 -6.58
C HIS A 254 -1.09 -17.64 -7.93
N GLN A 255 -1.59 -18.49 -8.80
CA GLN A 255 -2.25 -18.08 -10.02
C GLN A 255 -3.73 -18.36 -9.89
N SER A 256 -4.56 -17.35 -10.08
CA SER A 256 -6.00 -17.52 -10.12
C SER A 256 -6.51 -17.55 -11.55
N SER A 257 -7.27 -18.59 -11.89
CA SER A 257 -8.01 -18.69 -13.15
C SER A 257 -9.48 -18.30 -13.00
N ARG A 258 -9.87 -17.76 -11.86
CA ARG A 258 -11.22 -17.22 -11.67
C ARG A 258 -11.44 -16.05 -12.63
N PRO A 259 -12.66 -15.88 -13.15
CA PRO A 259 -12.96 -14.73 -14.00
C PRO A 259 -12.98 -13.45 -13.14
N TYR A 260 -12.16 -12.49 -13.52
CA TYR A 260 -12.08 -11.17 -12.91
C TYR A 260 -12.14 -10.08 -13.99
N ASN A 261 -12.47 -8.88 -13.56
CA ASN A 261 -12.46 -7.68 -14.39
C ASN A 261 -12.23 -6.43 -13.51
N HIS A 262 -12.36 -5.25 -14.10
CA HIS A 262 -12.14 -3.99 -13.40
C HIS A 262 -13.07 -3.77 -12.20
N TYR A 263 -14.29 -4.30 -12.24
CA TYR A 263 -15.20 -4.27 -11.09
C TYR A 263 -14.71 -5.17 -9.94
N SER A 264 -14.08 -6.29 -10.27
CA SER A 264 -13.44 -7.18 -9.28
C SER A 264 -12.25 -6.50 -8.60
N LEU A 265 -11.45 -5.75 -9.35
CA LEU A 265 -10.32 -5.01 -8.83
C LEU A 265 -10.78 -3.87 -7.93
N LEU A 266 -11.79 -3.10 -8.36
CA LEU A 266 -12.38 -2.04 -7.53
C LEU A 266 -12.96 -2.62 -6.24
N ALA A 267 -13.73 -3.73 -6.32
CA ALA A 267 -14.26 -4.41 -5.13
C ALA A 267 -13.15 -4.83 -4.16
N THR A 268 -12.00 -5.28 -4.69
CA THR A 268 -10.83 -5.63 -3.87
C THR A 268 -10.25 -4.40 -3.16
N ILE A 269 -10.10 -3.29 -3.87
CA ILE A 269 -9.60 -2.02 -3.31
C ILE A 269 -10.53 -1.53 -2.20
N GLU A 270 -11.84 -1.52 -2.46
CA GLU A 270 -12.87 -1.05 -1.53
C GLU A 270 -12.92 -1.90 -0.26
N ASP A 271 -12.83 -3.23 -0.39
CA ASP A 271 -12.78 -4.15 0.75
C ASP A 271 -11.52 -3.92 1.61
N GLU A 272 -10.33 -3.80 0.99
CA GLU A 272 -9.06 -3.57 1.69
C GLU A 272 -9.02 -2.22 2.40
N LEU A 273 -9.68 -1.20 1.85
CA LEU A 273 -9.77 0.12 2.44
C LEU A 273 -10.94 0.27 3.42
N GLY A 274 -11.87 -0.70 3.44
CA GLY A 274 -13.03 -0.70 4.33
C GLY A 274 -14.09 0.36 3.95
N VAL A 275 -14.24 0.65 2.66
CA VAL A 275 -15.25 1.58 2.13
C VAL A 275 -16.37 0.82 1.41
N PRO A 276 -17.55 1.44 1.25
CA PRO A 276 -18.66 0.82 0.49
C PRO A 276 -18.27 0.55 -0.96
N ARG A 277 -18.77 -0.54 -1.52
CA ARG A 277 -18.56 -0.87 -2.92
C ARG A 277 -19.45 -0.07 -3.85
N LEU A 278 -18.85 0.49 -4.90
CA LEU A 278 -19.50 1.34 -5.91
C LEU A 278 -20.02 0.52 -7.10
N GLY A 279 -21.16 0.92 -7.63
CA GLY A 279 -21.71 0.42 -8.88
C GLY A 279 -21.68 -1.11 -9.01
N GLU A 280 -21.17 -1.61 -10.13
CA GLU A 280 -21.06 -3.05 -10.42
C GLU A 280 -20.02 -3.77 -9.52
N ALA A 281 -19.12 -3.04 -8.86
CA ALA A 281 -18.21 -3.61 -7.89
C ALA A 281 -18.98 -4.23 -6.69
N ALA A 282 -20.18 -3.73 -6.39
CA ALA A 282 -21.04 -4.27 -5.33
C ALA A 282 -21.46 -5.73 -5.59
N GLN A 283 -21.49 -6.17 -6.84
CA GLN A 283 -21.85 -7.52 -7.25
C GLN A 283 -20.65 -8.34 -7.72
N ALA A 284 -19.49 -7.71 -7.93
CA ALA A 284 -18.30 -8.38 -8.42
C ALA A 284 -17.64 -9.24 -7.33
N SER A 285 -17.03 -10.33 -7.75
CA SER A 285 -16.17 -11.15 -6.87
C SER A 285 -14.84 -10.44 -6.66
N PRO A 286 -14.44 -10.12 -5.43
CA PRO A 286 -13.11 -9.56 -5.18
C PRO A 286 -12.04 -10.63 -5.41
N MET A 287 -10.81 -10.20 -5.61
CA MET A 287 -9.65 -11.06 -5.91
C MET A 287 -9.08 -11.71 -4.63
N SER A 288 -9.93 -12.08 -3.68
CA SER A 288 -9.58 -12.53 -2.32
C SER A 288 -8.75 -13.83 -2.28
N ASP A 289 -8.80 -14.65 -3.31
CA ASP A 289 -7.98 -15.86 -3.43
C ASP A 289 -6.51 -15.56 -3.80
N LEU A 290 -6.21 -14.36 -4.25
CA LEU A 290 -4.86 -13.86 -4.50
C LEU A 290 -4.28 -13.06 -3.33
N LEU A 291 -5.09 -12.75 -2.30
CA LEU A 291 -4.65 -11.99 -1.13
C LEU A 291 -4.10 -12.92 -0.05
N ALA A 292 -3.01 -12.50 0.61
CA ALA A 292 -2.37 -13.26 1.69
C ALA A 292 -3.25 -13.36 2.95
N THR A 293 -4.10 -12.38 3.17
CA THR A 293 -5.06 -12.34 4.29
C THR A 293 -6.42 -11.93 3.73
N PRO A 294 -7.51 -12.63 4.08
CA PRO A 294 -8.84 -12.20 3.66
C PRO A 294 -9.13 -10.78 4.18
N PRO A 295 -9.78 -9.92 3.40
CA PRO A 295 -10.19 -8.61 3.86
C PRO A 295 -11.06 -8.72 5.11
N VAL A 296 -10.85 -7.81 6.08
CA VAL A 296 -11.70 -7.73 7.27
C VAL A 296 -13.09 -7.25 6.82
N PRO A 297 -14.15 -8.03 7.08
CA PRO A 297 -15.47 -7.62 6.65
C PRO A 297 -15.83 -6.26 7.28
N PRO A 298 -16.49 -5.35 6.54
CA PRO A 298 -16.86 -4.05 7.04
C PRO A 298 -17.71 -4.19 8.32
N LEU A 299 -17.37 -3.41 9.33
CA LEU A 299 -18.12 -3.37 10.58
C LEU A 299 -19.58 -3.04 10.25
N ARG A 300 -20.46 -4.01 10.44
CA ARG A 300 -21.89 -3.76 10.31
C ARG A 300 -22.26 -2.70 11.33
N HIS A 301 -22.56 -1.48 10.89
CA HIS A 301 -23.23 -0.51 11.72
C HIS A 301 -24.57 -1.13 12.10
N ASN A 302 -24.68 -1.55 13.36
CA ASN A 302 -25.97 -1.88 13.93
C ASN A 302 -26.84 -0.61 13.84
N GLN A 303 -27.74 -0.60 12.90
CA GLN A 303 -28.89 0.31 12.96
C GLN A 303 -29.74 -0.14 14.14
N THR A 304 -29.46 0.40 15.33
CA THR A 304 -30.42 0.40 16.42
C THR A 304 -31.42 1.47 16.10
N GLY A 305 -32.62 1.05 15.68
CA GLY A 305 -33.81 1.89 15.51
C GLY A 305 -34.29 2.51 16.81
#